data_82f6b0b74fe310dbc744c7cb4386b5c4
#
_entry.id   82f6b0b74fe310dbc744c7cb4386b5c4
#
_cell.length_a   1.000
_cell.length_b   1.000
_cell.length_c   1.000
_cell.angle_alpha   90.00
_cell.angle_beta   90.00
_cell.angle_gamma   90.00
#
_symmetry.space_group_name_H-M   'P 1'
#
loop_
_entity.id
_entity.type
_entity.pdbx_description
1 polymer ?
#
loop_
_entity_poly.entity_id
_entity_poly.type
_entity_poly.pdbx_seq_one_letter_code
_entity_poly.pdbx_strand_id
1 'polypeptide(L)'
;MSGVDSAEPPRSGGAGSVGTGAGIDWVPVPAGPFPMGRDAAEAFPPDEDERPRRVVTLDAFRISRVPVTNRRFHGEGDERPVTYVSRAEAEAFCRRKGVRLPAEEEWEAAARGSDDRLWPWGDELPDRSRATFAAGIGAPSEPGLNPAGAAASGALDMAGNVWEWTGGDAVRGGSYLSGPNELRCSYRFPVHPEARDPYVGFRVVAVDPSADFDWVDVPGGDYPIGRDPESEHDLVDVDAFELGRTPVTNEQYAGFVAEGGAARPPHWPAPDDHPVTFVDWHDATAFCSWAGGRLPTEAEWEKAARGTDPRRFPWGDQEDTSRAAVGSGLKHGTTWPVDAHPRGASPYGLQDMAGNVWEWTATETGVGERVLRGGSYASPGLAWARCAMRSWSRPERRQAHIGFRVARDGHGR
;
A
#
# COMPACT_ATOMS: atom_id res chain seq x y z
N MET A 1 -17.92 15.97 -59.46
CA MET A 1 -18.39 14.74 -58.82
C MET A 1 -17.72 14.67 -57.44
N SER A 2 -18.49 14.88 -56.45
CA SER A 2 -18.14 15.16 -55.07
C SER A 2 -17.74 13.88 -54.32
N GLY A 3 -16.53 13.90 -53.79
CA GLY A 3 -16.04 12.94 -52.78
C GLY A 3 -16.44 13.42 -51.41
N VAL A 4 -17.23 12.64 -50.66
CA VAL A 4 -17.62 12.94 -49.30
C VAL A 4 -16.57 12.36 -48.36
N ASP A 5 -15.89 13.26 -47.68
CA ASP A 5 -14.90 12.97 -46.64
C ASP A 5 -15.67 12.62 -45.34
N SER A 6 -15.60 11.37 -44.94
CA SER A 6 -16.18 10.90 -43.67
C SER A 6 -15.17 10.99 -42.55
N ALA A 7 -15.28 12.04 -41.75
CA ALA A 7 -14.50 12.24 -40.54
C ALA A 7 -14.89 11.20 -39.46
N GLU A 8 -13.90 10.43 -39.01
CA GLU A 8 -13.97 9.60 -37.80
C GLU A 8 -14.10 10.48 -36.53
N PRO A 9 -14.92 10.10 -35.55
CA PRO A 9 -15.01 10.84 -34.30
C PRO A 9 -13.73 10.63 -33.44
N PRO A 10 -13.34 11.61 -32.60
CA PRO A 10 -12.13 11.52 -31.78
C PRO A 10 -12.29 10.42 -30.75
N ARG A 11 -11.29 9.56 -30.66
CA ARG A 11 -11.15 8.55 -29.63
C ARG A 11 -10.99 9.25 -28.27
N SER A 12 -11.90 8.94 -27.34
CA SER A 12 -11.85 9.38 -25.97
C SER A 12 -10.54 8.90 -25.33
N GLY A 13 -9.75 9.85 -24.83
CA GLY A 13 -8.52 9.58 -24.10
C GLY A 13 -8.80 8.72 -22.88
N GLY A 14 -8.25 7.51 -22.87
CA GLY A 14 -8.24 6.66 -21.72
C GLY A 14 -7.39 7.28 -20.61
N ALA A 15 -7.98 7.45 -19.43
CA ALA A 15 -7.26 7.76 -18.22
C ALA A 15 -6.21 6.69 -18.00
N GLY A 16 -4.96 7.10 -17.82
CA GLY A 16 -3.82 6.21 -17.62
C GLY A 16 -4.07 5.31 -16.40
N SER A 17 -3.99 3.99 -16.61
CA SER A 17 -3.99 3.01 -15.54
C SER A 17 -2.68 3.16 -14.77
N VAL A 18 -2.75 3.67 -13.55
CA VAL A 18 -1.68 3.60 -12.57
C VAL A 18 -1.43 2.11 -12.29
N GLY A 19 -0.17 1.68 -12.38
CA GLY A 19 0.28 0.31 -12.31
C GLY A 19 -0.28 -0.45 -11.10
N THR A 20 -0.89 -1.56 -11.39
CA THR A 20 -1.58 -2.42 -10.44
C THR A 20 -0.89 -3.76 -10.42
N GLY A 21 -0.80 -4.39 -9.27
CA GLY A 21 -0.15 -5.69 -9.07
C GLY A 21 -0.35 -6.63 -10.27
N ALA A 22 0.73 -7.17 -10.82
CA ALA A 22 0.80 -7.79 -12.13
C ALA A 22 -0.41 -8.71 -12.40
N GLY A 23 -1.36 -8.21 -13.18
CA GLY A 23 -2.52 -8.95 -13.67
C GLY A 23 -3.77 -9.00 -12.78
N ILE A 24 -3.86 -8.32 -11.64
CA ILE A 24 -5.11 -8.20 -10.87
C ILE A 24 -5.94 -7.02 -11.40
N ASP A 25 -7.18 -7.30 -11.80
CA ASP A 25 -8.14 -6.26 -12.17
C ASP A 25 -8.79 -5.71 -10.89
N TRP A 26 -8.54 -4.46 -10.58
CA TRP A 26 -8.97 -3.81 -9.38
C TRP A 26 -10.23 -2.97 -9.60
N VAL A 27 -11.13 -2.98 -8.62
CA VAL A 27 -12.23 -2.02 -8.54
C VAL A 27 -12.06 -1.12 -7.32
N PRO A 28 -12.22 0.21 -7.47
CA PRO A 28 -12.12 1.14 -6.35
C PRO A 28 -13.39 1.10 -5.50
N VAL A 29 -13.21 1.16 -4.18
CA VAL A 29 -14.29 1.40 -3.20
C VAL A 29 -13.98 2.73 -2.52
N PRO A 30 -14.85 3.75 -2.63
CA PRO A 30 -14.59 5.07 -2.08
C PRO A 30 -14.61 5.06 -0.56
N ALA A 31 -13.86 5.99 0.05
CA ALA A 31 -13.93 6.26 1.49
C ALA A 31 -15.33 6.75 1.89
N GLY A 32 -15.72 6.47 3.11
CA GLY A 32 -16.94 7.01 3.68
C GLY A 32 -17.70 6.02 4.57
N PRO A 33 -18.82 6.48 5.10
CA PRO A 33 -19.70 5.65 5.91
C PRO A 33 -20.53 4.69 5.04
N PHE A 34 -20.69 3.45 5.51
CA PHE A 34 -21.63 2.50 4.92
C PHE A 34 -22.41 1.75 6.00
N PRO A 35 -23.63 1.28 5.69
CA PRO A 35 -24.43 0.49 6.62
C PRO A 35 -23.94 -0.97 6.60
N MET A 36 -23.30 -1.43 7.66
CA MET A 36 -22.91 -2.83 7.84
C MET A 36 -23.98 -3.58 8.64
N GLY A 37 -24.24 -4.82 8.26
CA GLY A 37 -25.22 -5.67 8.92
C GLY A 37 -26.68 -5.28 8.56
N ARG A 38 -27.63 -5.86 9.30
CA ARG A 38 -29.08 -5.64 9.08
C ARG A 38 -29.85 -5.68 10.37
N ASP A 39 -30.96 -4.94 10.42
CA ASP A 39 -31.99 -5.11 11.40
C ASP A 39 -33.06 -6.11 10.92
N ALA A 40 -33.98 -6.50 11.81
CA ALA A 40 -35.06 -7.41 11.46
C ALA A 40 -35.88 -6.89 10.28
N ALA A 41 -36.04 -7.72 9.24
CA ALA A 41 -36.91 -7.46 8.09
C ALA A 41 -37.87 -8.61 7.89
N GLU A 42 -39.03 -8.35 7.31
CA GLU A 42 -40.10 -9.36 7.12
C GLU A 42 -39.70 -10.44 6.13
N ALA A 43 -38.98 -10.07 5.06
CA ALA A 43 -38.45 -11.01 4.07
C ALA A 43 -36.96 -11.23 4.31
N PHE A 44 -36.52 -12.48 4.29
CA PHE A 44 -35.13 -12.87 4.53
C PHE A 44 -34.56 -12.31 5.86
N PRO A 45 -35.10 -12.76 7.01
CA PRO A 45 -34.66 -12.27 8.31
C PRO A 45 -33.16 -12.49 8.49
N PRO A 46 -32.44 -11.51 9.06
CA PRO A 46 -31.02 -11.64 9.33
C PRO A 46 -30.78 -12.66 10.46
N ASP A 47 -29.67 -13.38 10.38
CA ASP A 47 -29.17 -14.19 11.48
C ASP A 47 -28.64 -13.28 12.61
N GLU A 48 -28.43 -13.86 13.81
CA GLU A 48 -28.03 -13.07 14.99
C GLU A 48 -26.69 -12.35 14.79
N ASP A 49 -25.76 -12.93 14.05
CA ASP A 49 -24.45 -12.38 13.78
C ASP A 49 -24.41 -11.31 12.66
N GLU A 50 -25.52 -11.15 11.92
CA GLU A 50 -25.72 -10.02 11.01
C GLU A 50 -26.18 -8.75 11.75
N ARG A 51 -26.51 -8.84 13.05
CA ARG A 51 -27.06 -7.75 13.89
C ARG A 51 -26.08 -7.25 14.93
N PRO A 52 -26.23 -6.00 15.39
CA PRO A 52 -27.15 -4.97 14.87
C PRO A 52 -26.60 -4.34 13.59
N ARG A 53 -27.49 -3.71 12.80
CA ARG A 53 -27.07 -2.79 11.74
C ARG A 53 -26.29 -1.64 12.38
N ARG A 54 -25.12 -1.35 11.84
CA ARG A 54 -24.26 -0.28 12.32
C ARG A 54 -23.65 0.50 11.15
N VAL A 55 -23.32 1.76 11.37
CA VAL A 55 -22.56 2.54 10.40
C VAL A 55 -21.08 2.34 10.65
N VAL A 56 -20.34 1.94 9.62
CA VAL A 56 -18.88 1.81 9.65
C VAL A 56 -18.31 2.81 8.66
N THR A 57 -17.25 3.52 9.04
CA THR A 57 -16.53 4.40 8.13
C THR A 57 -15.23 3.72 7.74
N LEU A 58 -14.97 3.63 6.45
CA LEU A 58 -13.76 3.05 5.88
C LEU A 58 -13.00 4.09 5.07
N ASP A 59 -11.69 3.94 5.02
CA ASP A 59 -10.86 4.63 4.04
C ASP A 59 -11.10 4.06 2.63
N ALA A 60 -10.70 4.79 1.59
CA ALA A 60 -10.77 4.30 0.23
C ALA A 60 -9.84 3.09 0.05
N PHE A 61 -10.29 2.07 -0.63
CA PHE A 61 -9.48 0.90 -0.93
C PHE A 61 -9.77 0.34 -2.33
N ARG A 62 -8.98 -0.63 -2.76
CA ARG A 62 -9.19 -1.34 -4.02
C ARG A 62 -9.33 -2.83 -3.74
N ILE A 63 -10.38 -3.44 -4.28
CA ILE A 63 -10.63 -4.88 -4.16
C ILE A 63 -10.53 -5.53 -5.54
N SER A 64 -10.10 -6.80 -5.62
CA SER A 64 -10.06 -7.50 -6.89
C SER A 64 -11.47 -7.66 -7.47
N ARG A 65 -11.62 -7.39 -8.78
CA ARG A 65 -12.92 -7.50 -9.48
C ARG A 65 -13.54 -8.87 -9.32
N VAL A 66 -12.71 -9.92 -9.33
CA VAL A 66 -13.15 -11.32 -9.25
C VAL A 66 -12.36 -12.07 -8.18
N PRO A 67 -12.83 -13.22 -7.71
CA PRO A 67 -12.05 -14.12 -6.85
C PRO A 67 -10.72 -14.54 -7.49
N VAL A 68 -9.74 -14.91 -6.66
CA VAL A 68 -8.45 -15.45 -7.14
C VAL A 68 -8.69 -16.78 -7.86
N THR A 69 -8.16 -16.89 -9.09
CA THR A 69 -8.34 -18.09 -9.93
C THR A 69 -7.26 -19.14 -9.67
N ASN A 70 -7.53 -20.40 -10.07
CA ASN A 70 -6.53 -21.49 -10.03
C ASN A 70 -5.24 -21.10 -10.74
N ARG A 71 -5.33 -20.53 -11.95
CA ARG A 71 -4.18 -20.04 -12.69
C ARG A 71 -3.38 -19.01 -11.90
N ARG A 72 -4.05 -18.09 -11.22
CA ARG A 72 -3.38 -17.05 -10.44
C ARG A 72 -2.75 -17.58 -9.18
N PHE A 73 -3.39 -18.52 -8.51
CA PHE A 73 -2.91 -19.10 -7.27
C PHE A 73 -1.73 -20.06 -7.48
N HIS A 74 -1.83 -20.95 -8.47
CA HIS A 74 -0.84 -21.99 -8.75
C HIS A 74 0.20 -21.60 -9.81
N GLY A 75 -0.05 -20.55 -10.60
CA GLY A 75 0.74 -20.17 -11.78
C GLY A 75 0.30 -20.88 -13.06
N GLU A 76 -0.56 -21.87 -12.93
CA GLU A 76 -1.14 -22.67 -14.01
C GLU A 76 -2.56 -23.10 -13.64
N GLY A 77 -3.29 -23.74 -14.56
CA GLY A 77 -4.67 -24.17 -14.34
C GLY A 77 -5.70 -23.33 -15.08
N ASP A 78 -6.95 -23.53 -14.74
CA ASP A 78 -8.08 -22.80 -15.35
C ASP A 78 -8.37 -21.47 -14.67
N GLU A 79 -9.33 -20.74 -15.23
CA GLU A 79 -9.75 -19.43 -14.68
C GLU A 79 -10.87 -19.55 -13.64
N ARG A 80 -11.27 -20.74 -13.22
CA ARG A 80 -12.23 -20.87 -12.11
C ARG A 80 -11.60 -20.42 -10.80
N PRO A 81 -12.39 -19.96 -9.82
CA PRO A 81 -11.88 -19.62 -8.51
C PRO A 81 -11.09 -20.77 -7.88
N VAL A 82 -9.97 -20.45 -7.24
CA VAL A 82 -9.26 -21.44 -6.43
C VAL A 82 -10.14 -21.87 -5.26
N THR A 83 -10.17 -23.16 -5.00
CA THR A 83 -10.89 -23.77 -3.86
C THR A 83 -9.98 -24.78 -3.16
N TYR A 84 -10.45 -25.45 -2.12
CA TYR A 84 -9.65 -26.32 -1.27
C TYR A 84 -8.44 -25.60 -0.65
N VAL A 85 -8.56 -24.31 -0.39
CA VAL A 85 -7.53 -23.47 0.18
C VAL A 85 -7.93 -23.06 1.61
N SER A 86 -7.04 -23.35 2.59
CA SER A 86 -7.22 -22.86 3.94
C SER A 86 -6.99 -21.35 4.03
N ARG A 87 -7.47 -20.72 5.11
CA ARG A 87 -7.21 -19.30 5.37
C ARG A 87 -5.71 -18.99 5.40
N ALA A 88 -4.91 -19.81 6.08
CA ALA A 88 -3.46 -19.63 6.16
C ALA A 88 -2.77 -19.68 4.79
N GLU A 89 -3.25 -20.54 3.86
CA GLU A 89 -2.73 -20.60 2.49
C GLU A 89 -3.14 -19.37 1.66
N ALA A 90 -4.37 -18.88 1.83
CA ALA A 90 -4.82 -17.63 1.23
C ALA A 90 -3.99 -16.43 1.71
N GLU A 91 -3.75 -16.33 3.03
CA GLU A 91 -2.87 -15.30 3.61
C GLU A 91 -1.42 -15.43 3.12
N ALA A 92 -0.89 -16.65 2.98
CA ALA A 92 0.44 -16.89 2.44
C ALA A 92 0.53 -16.46 0.96
N PHE A 93 -0.51 -16.69 0.16
CA PHE A 93 -0.60 -16.14 -1.19
C PHE A 93 -0.59 -14.62 -1.16
N CYS A 94 -1.40 -14.01 -0.29
CA CYS A 94 -1.48 -12.56 -0.13
C CYS A 94 -0.11 -11.95 0.17
N ARG A 95 0.60 -12.47 1.17
CA ARG A 95 1.97 -12.02 1.50
C ARG A 95 2.93 -12.10 0.31
N ARG A 96 2.90 -13.20 -0.46
CA ARG A 96 3.77 -13.35 -1.65
C ARG A 96 3.45 -12.36 -2.77
N LYS A 97 2.21 -11.86 -2.82
CA LYS A 97 1.71 -10.97 -3.88
C LYS A 97 1.62 -9.50 -3.45
N GLY A 98 2.00 -9.15 -2.22
CA GLY A 98 1.88 -7.78 -1.72
C GLY A 98 0.42 -7.30 -1.62
N VAL A 99 -0.51 -8.22 -1.31
CA VAL A 99 -1.94 -7.95 -1.15
C VAL A 99 -2.41 -8.55 0.18
N ARG A 100 -3.65 -8.33 0.56
CA ARG A 100 -4.24 -8.94 1.77
C ARG A 100 -5.66 -9.46 1.51
N LEU A 101 -6.15 -10.28 2.43
CA LEU A 101 -7.57 -10.59 2.48
C LEU A 101 -8.37 -9.33 2.84
N PRO A 102 -9.59 -9.16 2.32
CA PRO A 102 -10.48 -8.09 2.77
C PRO A 102 -10.85 -8.27 4.24
N ALA A 103 -10.92 -7.20 5.01
CA ALA A 103 -11.66 -7.21 6.26
C ALA A 103 -13.14 -7.52 5.96
N GLU A 104 -13.91 -8.01 6.95
CA GLU A 104 -15.33 -8.29 6.74
C GLU A 104 -16.10 -7.03 6.35
N GLU A 105 -15.77 -5.90 6.97
CA GLU A 105 -16.31 -4.58 6.68
C GLU A 105 -16.03 -4.15 5.24
N GLU A 106 -14.81 -4.34 4.77
CA GLU A 106 -14.41 -4.00 3.40
C GLU A 106 -15.11 -4.89 2.36
N TRP A 107 -15.22 -6.18 2.67
CA TRP A 107 -15.93 -7.10 1.80
C TRP A 107 -17.40 -6.69 1.66
N GLU A 108 -18.08 -6.40 2.78
CA GLU A 108 -19.49 -5.99 2.77
C GLU A 108 -19.66 -4.62 2.10
N ALA A 109 -18.78 -3.65 2.35
CA ALA A 109 -18.80 -2.35 1.70
C ALA A 109 -18.63 -2.47 0.18
N ALA A 110 -17.74 -3.33 -0.30
CA ALA A 110 -17.54 -3.58 -1.71
C ALA A 110 -18.76 -4.24 -2.36
N ALA A 111 -19.44 -5.15 -1.64
CA ALA A 111 -20.64 -5.83 -2.13
C ALA A 111 -21.86 -4.90 -2.15
N ARG A 112 -22.09 -4.18 -1.05
CA ARG A 112 -23.31 -3.41 -0.79
C ARG A 112 -23.23 -1.96 -1.28
N GLY A 113 -22.07 -1.31 -1.15
CA GLY A 113 -21.94 0.14 -1.32
C GLY A 113 -22.53 0.93 -0.16
N SER A 114 -22.94 2.16 -0.42
CA SER A 114 -23.48 3.09 0.58
C SER A 114 -24.99 2.95 0.81
N ASP A 115 -25.68 2.19 0.00
CA ASP A 115 -27.12 1.95 0.11
C ASP A 115 -27.42 0.64 0.87
N ASP A 116 -28.67 0.45 1.23
CA ASP A 116 -29.12 -0.66 2.11
C ASP A 116 -29.63 -1.88 1.31
N ARG A 117 -28.99 -2.16 0.17
CA ARG A 117 -29.35 -3.26 -0.73
C ARG A 117 -29.14 -4.64 -0.08
N LEU A 118 -29.97 -5.58 -0.45
CA LEU A 118 -29.96 -6.93 0.10
C LEU A 118 -28.88 -7.80 -0.56
N TRP A 119 -28.81 -7.74 -1.88
CA TRP A 119 -27.79 -8.43 -2.70
C TRP A 119 -26.87 -7.42 -3.42
N PRO A 120 -25.73 -7.84 -3.93
CA PRO A 120 -24.77 -6.92 -4.58
C PRO A 120 -25.38 -6.06 -5.70
N TRP A 121 -26.37 -6.55 -6.42
CA TRP A 121 -27.05 -5.86 -7.53
C TRP A 121 -28.31 -5.07 -7.11
N GLY A 122 -28.77 -5.18 -5.87
CA GLY A 122 -30.00 -4.54 -5.37
C GLY A 122 -30.91 -5.49 -4.61
N ASP A 123 -32.24 -5.23 -4.65
CA ASP A 123 -33.22 -5.98 -3.87
C ASP A 123 -34.01 -7.00 -4.69
N GLU A 124 -33.70 -7.15 -5.98
CA GLU A 124 -34.35 -8.17 -6.82
C GLU A 124 -33.81 -9.56 -6.50
N LEU A 125 -34.73 -10.54 -6.42
CA LEU A 125 -34.38 -11.92 -6.11
C LEU A 125 -33.22 -12.46 -6.98
N PRO A 126 -32.33 -13.26 -6.42
CA PRO A 126 -31.29 -13.92 -7.19
C PRO A 126 -31.86 -14.79 -8.30
N ASP A 127 -31.23 -14.69 -9.46
CA ASP A 127 -31.49 -15.55 -10.61
C ASP A 127 -30.15 -15.96 -11.28
N ARG A 128 -30.24 -16.83 -12.28
CA ARG A 128 -29.03 -17.38 -12.95
C ARG A 128 -28.30 -16.38 -13.84
N SER A 129 -28.89 -15.23 -14.13
CA SER A 129 -28.17 -14.16 -14.86
C SER A 129 -27.30 -13.29 -13.95
N ARG A 130 -27.57 -13.34 -12.63
CA ARG A 130 -26.93 -12.53 -11.60
C ARG A 130 -25.92 -13.29 -10.77
N ALA A 131 -26.18 -14.58 -10.50
CA ALA A 131 -25.28 -15.38 -9.65
C ALA A 131 -25.25 -16.85 -10.03
N THR A 132 -24.12 -17.49 -9.76
CA THR A 132 -23.99 -18.96 -9.79
C THR A 132 -24.31 -19.48 -8.39
N PHE A 133 -25.54 -20.01 -8.18
CA PHE A 133 -26.02 -20.50 -6.89
C PHE A 133 -27.04 -21.62 -7.08
N ALA A 134 -27.30 -22.44 -6.05
CA ALA A 134 -28.32 -23.52 -5.99
C ALA A 134 -28.46 -24.33 -7.29
N ALA A 135 -27.41 -24.42 -8.04
CA ALA A 135 -27.55 -24.66 -9.48
C ALA A 135 -27.40 -26.13 -9.87
N GLY A 136 -27.27 -27.06 -8.95
CA GLY A 136 -26.97 -28.43 -9.34
C GLY A 136 -25.71 -28.59 -10.22
N ILE A 137 -24.92 -27.51 -10.37
CA ILE A 137 -23.61 -27.52 -11.01
C ILE A 137 -22.62 -27.91 -9.94
N GLY A 138 -21.95 -29.04 -10.12
CA GLY A 138 -21.06 -29.63 -9.12
C GLY A 138 -19.71 -28.91 -8.93
N ALA A 139 -19.54 -27.67 -9.44
CA ALA A 139 -18.29 -26.93 -9.39
C ALA A 139 -18.50 -25.42 -9.55
N PRO A 140 -17.54 -24.58 -9.12
CA PRO A 140 -17.53 -23.15 -9.42
C PRO A 140 -17.51 -22.87 -10.93
N SER A 141 -18.10 -21.76 -11.34
CA SER A 141 -18.01 -21.24 -12.72
C SER A 141 -16.77 -20.35 -12.90
N GLU A 142 -16.39 -20.07 -14.14
CA GLU A 142 -15.42 -19.02 -14.43
C GLU A 142 -15.94 -17.68 -13.90
N PRO A 143 -15.10 -16.85 -13.30
CA PRO A 143 -15.55 -15.56 -12.74
C PRO A 143 -16.04 -14.61 -13.83
N GLY A 144 -17.03 -13.81 -13.45
CA GLY A 144 -17.62 -12.83 -14.36
C GLY A 144 -18.62 -13.39 -15.36
N LEU A 145 -19.00 -14.66 -15.23
CA LEU A 145 -20.05 -15.26 -16.08
C LEU A 145 -21.40 -14.56 -15.94
N ASN A 146 -21.65 -13.95 -14.79
CA ASN A 146 -22.93 -13.30 -14.44
C ASN A 146 -22.75 -11.77 -14.28
N PRO A 147 -22.54 -11.00 -15.35
CA PRO A 147 -22.24 -9.56 -15.24
C PRO A 147 -23.43 -8.74 -14.71
N ALA A 148 -24.67 -9.24 -14.80
CA ALA A 148 -25.85 -8.60 -14.20
C ALA A 148 -25.84 -8.67 -12.67
N GLY A 149 -24.98 -9.48 -12.08
CA GLY A 149 -24.75 -9.60 -10.64
C GLY A 149 -23.64 -8.71 -10.09
N ALA A 150 -23.19 -7.73 -10.88
CA ALA A 150 -22.16 -6.80 -10.43
C ALA A 150 -22.57 -6.07 -9.15
N ALA A 151 -21.63 -5.98 -8.21
CA ALA A 151 -21.79 -5.25 -6.97
C ALA A 151 -21.77 -3.73 -7.19
N ALA A 152 -22.13 -2.97 -6.15
CA ALA A 152 -22.07 -1.51 -6.16
C ALA A 152 -20.68 -0.97 -6.55
N SER A 153 -19.63 -1.63 -6.12
CA SER A 153 -18.23 -1.31 -6.48
C SER A 153 -17.87 -1.65 -7.93
N GLY A 154 -18.68 -2.47 -8.63
CA GLY A 154 -18.35 -3.08 -9.91
C GLY A 154 -17.57 -4.41 -9.78
N ALA A 155 -17.40 -4.95 -8.56
CA ALA A 155 -16.88 -6.28 -8.35
C ALA A 155 -17.89 -7.33 -8.81
N LEU A 156 -17.40 -8.45 -9.33
CA LEU A 156 -18.21 -9.56 -9.84
C LEU A 156 -18.13 -10.75 -8.88
N ASP A 157 -19.14 -11.61 -8.93
CA ASP A 157 -19.22 -12.82 -8.10
C ASP A 157 -19.13 -12.55 -6.58
N MET A 158 -19.60 -11.36 -6.13
CA MET A 158 -19.75 -11.05 -4.71
C MET A 158 -20.94 -11.80 -4.07
N ALA A 159 -21.71 -12.55 -4.88
CA ALA A 159 -22.78 -13.42 -4.45
C ALA A 159 -22.76 -14.71 -5.27
N GLY A 160 -22.63 -15.86 -4.59
CA GLY A 160 -22.52 -17.18 -5.21
C GLY A 160 -21.10 -17.49 -5.69
N ASN A 161 -20.99 -18.45 -6.57
CA ASN A 161 -19.74 -19.01 -7.09
C ASN A 161 -18.92 -19.70 -5.98
N VAL A 162 -18.16 -18.97 -5.17
CA VAL A 162 -17.45 -19.50 -4.00
C VAL A 162 -17.65 -18.60 -2.78
N TRP A 163 -17.73 -19.20 -1.60
CA TRP A 163 -17.50 -18.49 -0.34
C TRP A 163 -16.09 -17.89 -0.34
N GLU A 164 -15.93 -16.74 0.27
CA GLU A 164 -14.66 -16.02 0.24
C GLU A 164 -14.10 -15.78 1.65
N TRP A 165 -12.86 -16.22 1.87
CA TRP A 165 -12.12 -15.91 3.10
C TRP A 165 -11.99 -14.41 3.29
N THR A 166 -12.20 -13.98 4.52
CA THR A 166 -11.91 -12.62 4.99
C THR A 166 -10.80 -12.63 6.04
N GLY A 167 -10.33 -11.47 6.45
CA GLY A 167 -9.42 -11.30 7.59
C GLY A 167 -10.09 -11.61 8.96
N GLY A 168 -11.42 -11.70 8.99
CA GLY A 168 -12.22 -12.05 10.19
C GLY A 168 -12.43 -13.55 10.36
N ASP A 169 -13.44 -13.91 11.14
CA ASP A 169 -13.75 -15.31 11.53
C ASP A 169 -14.75 -15.99 10.60
N ALA A 170 -15.23 -15.30 9.57
CA ALA A 170 -16.27 -15.78 8.67
C ALA A 170 -15.86 -15.70 7.21
N VAL A 171 -16.45 -16.55 6.38
CA VAL A 171 -16.48 -16.41 4.92
C VAL A 171 -17.76 -15.69 4.49
N ARG A 172 -17.73 -15.07 3.32
CA ARG A 172 -18.78 -14.19 2.81
C ARG A 172 -19.22 -14.58 1.40
N GLY A 173 -20.42 -14.17 1.00
CA GLY A 173 -20.92 -14.16 -0.37
C GLY A 173 -21.71 -15.38 -0.82
N GLY A 174 -21.70 -16.48 -0.10
CA GLY A 174 -22.30 -17.71 -0.58
C GLY A 174 -21.48 -18.42 -1.65
N SER A 175 -21.96 -19.56 -2.11
CA SER A 175 -21.29 -20.37 -3.12
C SER A 175 -22.28 -20.89 -4.17
N TYR A 176 -21.78 -21.65 -5.13
CA TYR A 176 -22.59 -22.36 -6.11
C TYR A 176 -23.58 -23.36 -5.49
N LEU A 177 -23.40 -23.72 -4.23
CA LEU A 177 -24.30 -24.62 -3.47
C LEU A 177 -25.34 -23.86 -2.63
N SER A 178 -25.16 -22.58 -2.41
CA SER A 178 -25.93 -21.76 -1.50
C SER A 178 -27.34 -21.42 -2.03
N GLY A 179 -28.29 -21.17 -1.13
CA GLY A 179 -29.58 -20.59 -1.45
C GLY A 179 -29.58 -19.05 -1.43
N PRO A 180 -30.73 -18.43 -1.76
CA PRO A 180 -30.82 -16.97 -1.82
C PRO A 180 -30.46 -16.25 -0.52
N ASN A 181 -30.68 -16.88 0.63
CA ASN A 181 -30.36 -16.28 1.94
C ASN A 181 -28.89 -16.04 2.13
N GLU A 182 -28.06 -17.01 1.76
CA GLU A 182 -26.60 -16.97 1.98
C GLU A 182 -25.89 -16.04 0.98
N LEU A 183 -26.61 -15.57 -0.05
CA LEU A 183 -26.10 -14.62 -1.05
C LEU A 183 -26.18 -13.16 -0.63
N ARG A 184 -26.81 -12.87 0.52
CA ARG A 184 -26.96 -11.49 1.01
C ARG A 184 -25.61 -10.86 1.31
N CYS A 185 -25.50 -9.55 1.08
CA CYS A 185 -24.28 -8.80 1.39
C CYS A 185 -23.85 -8.92 2.86
N SER A 186 -24.83 -8.99 3.77
CA SER A 186 -24.58 -9.07 5.22
C SER A 186 -24.31 -10.47 5.75
N TYR A 187 -24.65 -11.53 4.96
CA TYR A 187 -24.57 -12.90 5.45
C TYR A 187 -23.12 -13.32 5.79
N ARG A 188 -22.97 -13.96 6.94
CA ARG A 188 -21.71 -14.47 7.47
C ARG A 188 -21.83 -15.97 7.68
N PHE A 189 -20.80 -16.71 7.30
CA PHE A 189 -20.77 -18.13 7.56
C PHE A 189 -19.45 -18.49 8.27
N PRO A 190 -19.51 -18.99 9.52
CA PRO A 190 -18.32 -19.37 10.27
C PRO A 190 -17.74 -20.65 9.67
N VAL A 191 -16.45 -20.62 9.34
CA VAL A 191 -15.70 -21.77 8.80
C VAL A 191 -14.40 -21.91 9.59
N HIS A 192 -14.05 -23.14 9.94
CA HIS A 192 -12.79 -23.39 10.64
C HIS A 192 -11.60 -22.94 9.75
N PRO A 193 -10.62 -22.18 10.26
CA PRO A 193 -9.54 -21.63 9.46
C PRO A 193 -8.70 -22.64 8.67
N GLU A 194 -8.62 -23.88 9.16
CA GLU A 194 -7.90 -24.99 8.51
C GLU A 194 -8.76 -25.76 7.48
N ALA A 195 -10.04 -25.41 7.34
CA ALA A 195 -10.92 -26.08 6.40
C ALA A 195 -10.44 -25.87 4.96
N ARG A 196 -10.59 -26.91 4.14
CA ARG A 196 -10.31 -26.90 2.71
C ARG A 196 -11.52 -27.47 1.99
N ASP A 197 -12.44 -26.60 1.67
CA ASP A 197 -13.72 -26.97 1.10
C ASP A 197 -13.76 -26.67 -0.41
N PRO A 198 -14.52 -27.48 -1.19
CA PRO A 198 -14.62 -27.30 -2.64
C PRO A 198 -15.38 -26.02 -3.05
N TYR A 199 -15.97 -25.33 -2.07
CA TYR A 199 -16.80 -24.15 -2.29
C TYR A 199 -16.27 -22.90 -1.56
N VAL A 200 -15.06 -22.96 -1.00
CA VAL A 200 -14.41 -21.81 -0.33
C VAL A 200 -13.15 -21.43 -1.09
N GLY A 201 -13.09 -20.18 -1.52
CA GLY A 201 -11.96 -19.52 -2.15
C GLY A 201 -11.70 -18.17 -1.47
N PHE A 202 -11.21 -17.19 -2.20
CA PHE A 202 -10.97 -15.84 -1.67
C PHE A 202 -10.78 -14.81 -2.78
N ARG A 203 -10.98 -13.56 -2.43
CA ARG A 203 -10.52 -12.40 -3.20
C ARG A 203 -9.54 -11.59 -2.38
N VAL A 204 -8.94 -10.56 -2.99
CA VAL A 204 -7.88 -9.78 -2.36
C VAL A 204 -8.17 -8.30 -2.41
N VAL A 205 -7.61 -7.58 -1.44
CA VAL A 205 -7.58 -6.13 -1.35
C VAL A 205 -6.15 -5.68 -1.57
N ALA A 206 -5.97 -4.61 -2.34
CA ALA A 206 -4.69 -3.97 -2.50
C ALA A 206 -4.25 -3.45 -1.12
N VAL A 207 -3.02 -3.72 -0.74
CA VAL A 207 -2.43 -3.02 0.39
C VAL A 207 -2.32 -1.56 -0.02
N ASP A 208 -2.76 -0.64 0.83
CA ASP A 208 -2.41 0.76 0.68
C ASP A 208 -0.98 0.91 1.18
N PRO A 209 -0.02 1.07 0.28
CA PRO A 209 1.36 1.14 0.71
C PRO A 209 1.62 2.36 1.60
N SER A 210 0.75 3.37 1.58
CA SER A 210 0.87 4.52 2.47
C SER A 210 0.49 4.21 3.91
N ALA A 211 -0.32 3.17 4.17
CA ALA A 211 -0.69 2.72 5.51
C ALA A 211 0.48 2.04 6.26
N ASP A 212 1.50 1.55 5.54
CA ASP A 212 2.66 0.90 6.13
C ASP A 212 3.73 1.88 6.63
N PHE A 213 3.48 3.20 6.47
CA PHE A 213 4.39 4.23 6.95
C PHE A 213 3.92 4.85 8.26
N ASP A 214 4.83 4.92 9.22
CA ASP A 214 4.68 5.77 10.40
C ASP A 214 5.01 7.22 9.97
N TRP A 215 3.97 7.98 9.65
CA TRP A 215 4.09 9.34 9.18
C TRP A 215 4.33 10.31 10.32
N VAL A 216 5.26 11.25 10.11
CA VAL A 216 5.58 12.31 11.04
C VAL A 216 5.25 13.66 10.41
N ASP A 217 4.39 14.42 11.05
CA ASP A 217 4.06 15.79 10.67
C ASP A 217 5.26 16.71 10.87
N VAL A 218 5.65 17.42 9.81
CA VAL A 218 6.63 18.51 9.86
C VAL A 218 5.91 19.82 9.52
N PRO A 219 5.76 20.73 10.49
CA PRO A 219 5.01 21.97 10.29
C PRO A 219 5.68 22.87 9.27
N GLY A 220 4.87 23.64 8.52
CA GLY A 220 5.34 24.64 7.59
C GLY A 220 6.03 25.82 8.29
N GLY A 221 6.64 26.71 7.50
CA GLY A 221 7.26 27.95 7.89
C GLY A 221 8.77 28.02 7.64
N ASP A 222 9.32 29.18 7.95
CA ASP A 222 10.73 29.49 7.74
C ASP A 222 11.64 28.66 8.62
N TYR A 223 12.76 28.22 8.07
CA TYR A 223 13.83 27.60 8.82
C TYR A 223 15.21 27.95 8.23
N PRO A 224 16.27 27.96 9.06
CA PRO A 224 17.62 28.25 8.62
C PRO A 224 18.19 27.04 7.84
N ILE A 225 18.43 27.20 6.52
CA ILE A 225 19.09 26.19 5.68
C ILE A 225 20.61 26.40 5.66
N GLY A 226 21.37 25.33 5.56
CA GLY A 226 22.80 25.36 5.25
C GLY A 226 23.68 25.23 6.49
N ARG A 227 24.87 25.78 6.40
CA ARG A 227 26.07 25.47 7.20
C ARG A 227 25.90 25.59 8.72
N ASP A 228 26.92 25.15 9.46
CA ASP A 228 27.01 25.09 10.91
C ASP A 228 26.52 26.35 11.67
N PRO A 229 26.20 26.24 12.98
CA PRO A 229 25.53 27.27 13.79
C PRO A 229 26.18 28.67 13.79
N GLU A 230 27.40 28.79 13.31
CA GLU A 230 28.21 30.01 13.37
C GLU A 230 28.17 30.87 12.09
N SER A 231 27.43 30.45 11.03
CA SER A 231 27.31 31.21 9.78
C SER A 231 25.94 31.87 9.65
N GLU A 232 25.88 33.00 8.91
CA GLU A 232 24.60 33.56 8.46
C GLU A 232 23.80 32.50 7.71
N HIS A 233 22.55 32.30 8.09
CA HIS A 233 21.64 31.32 7.50
C HIS A 233 20.66 32.06 6.60
N ASP A 234 20.50 31.55 5.38
CA ASP A 234 19.36 31.92 4.57
C ASP A 234 18.10 31.25 5.15
N LEU A 235 17.05 32.03 5.35
CA LEU A 235 15.75 31.47 5.72
C LEU A 235 15.06 30.95 4.47
N VAL A 236 14.57 29.74 4.54
CA VAL A 236 13.79 29.09 3.49
C VAL A 236 12.42 28.74 4.04
N ASP A 237 11.38 29.23 3.40
CA ASP A 237 10.01 28.82 3.71
C ASP A 237 9.73 27.46 3.08
N VAL A 238 9.22 26.55 3.89
CA VAL A 238 8.85 25.17 3.48
C VAL A 238 7.44 24.92 3.94
N ASP A 239 6.56 24.55 3.02
CA ASP A 239 5.19 24.16 3.33
C ASP A 239 5.15 23.01 4.34
N ALA A 240 4.02 22.85 5.03
CA ALA A 240 3.80 21.70 5.90
C ALA A 240 3.78 20.41 5.06
N PHE A 241 4.42 19.36 5.56
CA PHE A 241 4.49 18.05 4.89
C PHE A 241 4.57 16.94 5.93
N GLU A 242 4.36 15.72 5.49
CA GLU A 242 4.58 14.53 6.28
C GLU A 242 5.77 13.74 5.72
N LEU A 243 6.56 13.15 6.61
CA LEU A 243 7.75 12.37 6.25
C LEU A 243 7.72 11.01 6.96
N GLY A 244 8.07 9.94 6.25
CA GLY A 244 8.22 8.63 6.87
C GLY A 244 9.24 8.68 8.02
N ARG A 245 8.86 8.15 9.21
CA ARG A 245 9.70 8.20 10.42
C ARG A 245 11.08 7.63 10.19
N THR A 246 11.20 6.59 9.41
CA THR A 246 12.44 5.88 9.06
C THR A 246 12.70 5.91 7.55
N PRO A 247 13.92 5.59 7.11
CA PRO A 247 14.15 5.20 5.72
C PRO A 247 13.26 4.01 5.33
N VAL A 248 12.94 3.88 4.05
CA VAL A 248 12.15 2.75 3.52
C VAL A 248 12.89 1.44 3.81
N THR A 249 12.19 0.48 4.40
CA THR A 249 12.77 -0.82 4.75
C THR A 249 12.71 -1.81 3.57
N ASN A 250 13.48 -2.90 3.68
CA ASN A 250 13.43 -3.99 2.72
C ASN A 250 12.02 -4.64 2.68
N GLU A 251 11.34 -4.77 3.84
CA GLU A 251 9.97 -5.27 3.91
C GLU A 251 9.00 -4.39 3.12
N GLN A 252 9.02 -3.08 3.35
CA GLN A 252 8.18 -2.13 2.61
C GLN A 252 8.47 -2.16 1.10
N TYR A 253 9.75 -2.22 0.72
CA TYR A 253 10.15 -2.30 -0.68
C TYR A 253 9.76 -3.63 -1.35
N ALA A 254 9.63 -4.71 -0.58
CA ALA A 254 9.21 -6.01 -1.09
C ALA A 254 7.80 -5.98 -1.69
N GLY A 255 6.88 -5.21 -1.13
CA GLY A 255 5.55 -4.99 -1.68
C GLY A 255 5.60 -4.42 -3.10
N PHE A 256 6.39 -3.37 -3.30
CA PHE A 256 6.59 -2.73 -4.60
C PHE A 256 7.19 -3.68 -5.65
N VAL A 257 8.20 -4.48 -5.25
CA VAL A 257 8.79 -5.51 -6.13
C VAL A 257 7.78 -6.59 -6.47
N ALA A 258 6.97 -7.02 -5.52
CA ALA A 258 5.94 -8.05 -5.73
C ALA A 258 4.87 -7.59 -6.74
N GLU A 259 4.59 -6.30 -6.80
CA GLU A 259 3.69 -5.69 -7.77
C GLU A 259 4.35 -5.40 -9.14
N GLY A 260 5.62 -5.74 -9.30
CA GLY A 260 6.35 -5.53 -10.57
C GLY A 260 6.89 -4.11 -10.74
N GLY A 261 6.94 -3.31 -9.67
CA GLY A 261 7.38 -1.92 -9.71
C GLY A 261 8.87 -1.74 -9.98
N ALA A 262 9.72 -2.68 -9.56
CA ALA A 262 11.15 -2.70 -9.85
C ALA A 262 11.74 -4.10 -9.81
N ALA A 263 12.98 -4.24 -10.30
CA ALA A 263 13.77 -5.45 -10.08
C ALA A 263 14.23 -5.54 -8.62
N ARG A 264 14.38 -6.77 -8.11
CA ARG A 264 14.94 -7.00 -6.78
C ARG A 264 16.38 -6.46 -6.69
N PRO A 265 16.73 -5.74 -5.62
CA PRO A 265 18.11 -5.37 -5.37
C PRO A 265 19.05 -6.59 -5.32
N PRO A 266 20.35 -6.44 -5.70
CA PRO A 266 21.27 -7.57 -5.85
C PRO A 266 21.52 -8.38 -4.56
N HIS A 267 21.23 -7.83 -3.39
CA HIS A 267 21.46 -8.46 -2.08
C HIS A 267 20.20 -9.10 -1.48
N TRP A 268 19.18 -9.24 -2.26
CA TRP A 268 17.94 -9.85 -1.81
C TRP A 268 18.07 -11.40 -1.70
N PRO A 269 17.59 -12.05 -0.61
CA PRO A 269 16.93 -11.46 0.54
C PRO A 269 17.87 -10.70 1.48
N ALA A 270 17.43 -9.57 2.01
CA ALA A 270 18.11 -8.76 3.01
C ALA A 270 17.23 -8.74 4.27
N PRO A 271 17.75 -8.37 5.46
CA PRO A 271 16.94 -8.26 6.65
C PRO A 271 15.77 -7.28 6.44
N ASP A 272 14.57 -7.70 6.83
CA ASP A 272 13.32 -6.99 6.53
C ASP A 272 13.28 -5.58 7.12
N ASP A 273 13.82 -5.42 8.33
CA ASP A 273 13.86 -4.19 9.12
C ASP A 273 15.05 -3.26 8.81
N HIS A 274 15.88 -3.59 7.83
CA HIS A 274 16.98 -2.73 7.38
C HIS A 274 16.53 -1.82 6.23
N PRO A 275 17.16 -0.62 6.06
CA PRO A 275 16.91 0.22 4.91
C PRO A 275 17.14 -0.51 3.59
N VAL A 276 16.27 -0.31 2.62
CA VAL A 276 16.51 -0.78 1.26
C VAL A 276 17.70 0.00 0.66
N THR A 277 18.58 -0.72 0.00
CA THR A 277 19.78 -0.17 -0.67
C THR A 277 19.94 -0.73 -2.09
N PHE A 278 20.93 -0.27 -2.83
CA PHE A 278 21.10 -0.60 -4.25
C PHE A 278 19.90 -0.22 -5.12
N VAL A 279 19.18 0.80 -4.72
CA VAL A 279 18.10 1.46 -5.45
C VAL A 279 18.64 2.76 -6.03
N ASP A 280 18.36 3.02 -7.30
CA ASP A 280 18.69 4.30 -7.91
C ASP A 280 17.59 5.34 -7.66
N TRP A 281 17.80 6.58 -8.11
CA TRP A 281 16.85 7.65 -7.90
C TRP A 281 15.49 7.40 -8.60
N HIS A 282 15.51 6.73 -9.75
CA HIS A 282 14.30 6.39 -10.50
C HIS A 282 13.49 5.31 -9.78
N ASP A 283 14.15 4.28 -9.24
CA ASP A 283 13.52 3.26 -8.39
C ASP A 283 12.87 3.90 -7.17
N ALA A 284 13.61 4.79 -6.48
CA ALA A 284 13.14 5.47 -5.28
C ALA A 284 11.92 6.37 -5.60
N THR A 285 11.97 7.11 -6.72
CA THR A 285 10.84 7.95 -7.17
C THR A 285 9.62 7.11 -7.54
N ALA A 286 9.83 6.00 -8.27
CA ALA A 286 8.75 5.09 -8.64
C ALA A 286 8.11 4.43 -7.40
N PHE A 287 8.92 4.02 -6.42
CA PHE A 287 8.42 3.52 -5.14
C PHE A 287 7.61 4.58 -4.40
N CYS A 288 8.14 5.82 -4.27
CA CYS A 288 7.41 6.90 -3.59
C CYS A 288 6.05 7.16 -4.25
N SER A 289 5.99 7.18 -5.59
CA SER A 289 4.73 7.34 -6.32
C SER A 289 3.77 6.18 -6.09
N TRP A 290 4.28 4.95 -6.05
CA TRP A 290 3.50 3.76 -5.71
C TRP A 290 2.96 3.84 -4.29
N ALA A 291 3.76 4.36 -3.33
CA ALA A 291 3.40 4.56 -1.93
C ALA A 291 2.51 5.80 -1.68
N GLY A 292 2.01 6.46 -2.73
CA GLY A 292 1.15 7.64 -2.60
C GLY A 292 1.88 8.91 -2.14
N GLY A 293 3.20 8.97 -2.31
CA GLY A 293 4.05 10.08 -1.91
C GLY A 293 5.08 10.45 -2.97
N ARG A 294 6.13 11.11 -2.53
CA ARG A 294 7.26 11.59 -3.33
C ARG A 294 8.56 11.53 -2.54
N LEU A 295 9.69 11.71 -3.18
CA LEU A 295 10.92 12.00 -2.46
C LEU A 295 10.83 13.38 -1.79
N PRO A 296 11.41 13.58 -0.59
CA PRO A 296 11.53 14.90 0.02
C PRO A 296 12.48 15.77 -0.83
N THR A 297 12.22 17.06 -0.89
CA THR A 297 13.22 18.02 -1.35
C THR A 297 14.38 18.09 -0.34
N GLU A 298 15.52 18.60 -0.74
CA GLU A 298 16.66 18.82 0.16
C GLU A 298 16.28 19.70 1.36
N ALA A 299 15.47 20.75 1.10
CA ALA A 299 15.01 21.68 2.11
C ALA A 299 14.08 21.02 3.13
N GLU A 300 13.12 20.23 2.68
CA GLU A 300 12.25 19.45 3.55
C GLU A 300 13.04 18.46 4.41
N TRP A 301 13.97 17.74 3.78
CA TRP A 301 14.81 16.78 4.49
C TRP A 301 15.63 17.44 5.59
N GLU A 302 16.29 18.58 5.31
CA GLU A 302 17.11 19.29 6.28
C GLU A 302 16.25 19.88 7.42
N LYS A 303 15.09 20.49 7.10
CA LYS A 303 14.12 20.97 8.09
C LYS A 303 13.68 19.84 9.02
N ALA A 304 13.35 18.67 8.45
CA ALA A 304 12.93 17.49 9.20
C ALA A 304 14.02 16.96 10.15
N ALA A 305 15.28 17.01 9.70
CA ALA A 305 16.43 16.59 10.52
C ALA A 305 16.77 17.60 11.63
N ARG A 306 16.76 18.88 11.30
CA ARG A 306 17.25 19.96 12.15
C ARG A 306 16.18 20.56 13.06
N GLY A 307 14.94 20.63 12.62
CA GLY A 307 13.91 21.47 13.25
C GLY A 307 14.08 22.95 12.91
N THR A 308 13.68 23.81 13.80
CA THR A 308 13.76 25.29 13.66
C THR A 308 15.06 25.87 14.21
N ASP A 309 15.92 25.06 14.86
CA ASP A 309 17.15 25.51 15.49
C ASP A 309 18.35 25.22 14.61
N PRO A 310 19.42 26.02 14.62
CA PRO A 310 20.63 25.81 13.85
C PRO A 310 21.53 24.72 14.45
N ARG A 311 21.00 23.57 14.83
CA ARG A 311 21.72 22.44 15.42
C ARG A 311 22.56 21.67 14.40
N ARG A 312 23.68 21.12 14.86
CA ARG A 312 24.60 20.34 14.00
C ARG A 312 24.06 18.96 13.65
N PHE A 313 23.49 18.25 14.61
CA PHE A 313 22.93 16.90 14.47
C PHE A 313 21.44 16.89 14.82
N PRO A 314 20.68 15.90 14.40
CA PRO A 314 19.25 15.81 14.72
C PRO A 314 18.96 15.94 16.22
N TRP A 315 19.83 15.40 17.08
CA TRP A 315 19.69 15.43 18.55
C TRP A 315 20.34 16.66 19.24
N GLY A 316 20.93 17.60 18.50
CA GLY A 316 21.62 18.79 19.04
C GLY A 316 23.08 18.88 18.60
N ASP A 317 23.92 19.64 19.35
CA ASP A 317 25.28 19.97 18.94
C ASP A 317 26.35 19.00 19.49
N GLN A 318 25.97 18.18 20.45
CA GLN A 318 26.89 17.26 21.10
C GLN A 318 27.26 16.10 20.17
N GLU A 319 28.55 15.89 19.96
CA GLU A 319 29.08 14.72 19.25
C GLU A 319 28.90 13.44 20.11
N ASP A 320 28.11 12.48 19.60
CA ASP A 320 27.84 11.21 20.27
C ASP A 320 27.64 10.12 19.21
N THR A 321 28.64 9.33 18.95
CA THR A 321 28.62 8.25 17.95
C THR A 321 27.66 7.10 18.31
N SER A 322 27.18 7.03 19.55
CA SER A 322 26.19 6.03 19.95
C SER A 322 24.77 6.36 19.46
N ARG A 323 24.57 7.55 18.88
CA ARG A 323 23.28 8.04 18.39
C ARG A 323 23.07 7.88 16.89
N ALA A 324 24.07 7.40 16.18
CA ALA A 324 24.01 7.28 14.72
C ALA A 324 24.85 6.10 14.21
N ALA A 325 24.35 5.43 13.19
CA ALA A 325 25.11 4.39 12.48
C ALA A 325 26.14 5.03 11.53
N VAL A 326 27.30 5.43 12.06
CA VAL A 326 28.43 6.00 11.29
C VAL A 326 29.74 5.34 11.71
N GLY A 327 30.76 5.38 10.87
CA GLY A 327 32.07 4.84 11.17
C GLY A 327 32.16 3.32 11.36
N SER A 328 31.08 2.62 11.13
CA SER A 328 30.98 1.18 11.33
C SER A 328 31.41 0.36 10.12
N GLY A 329 31.69 1.02 8.99
CA GLY A 329 32.03 0.38 7.72
C GLY A 329 33.22 -0.57 7.77
N LEU A 330 34.07 -0.44 8.80
CA LEU A 330 35.22 -1.35 9.04
C LEU A 330 34.86 -2.52 9.98
N LYS A 331 33.74 -2.46 10.72
CA LYS A 331 33.36 -3.47 11.72
C LYS A 331 32.11 -4.27 11.38
N HIS A 332 31.15 -3.67 10.73
CA HIS A 332 29.87 -4.31 10.39
C HIS A 332 29.60 -4.41 8.88
N GLY A 333 30.16 -3.50 8.07
CA GLY A 333 30.11 -3.57 6.60
C GLY A 333 28.72 -3.48 5.97
N THR A 334 27.66 -3.17 6.75
CA THR A 334 26.26 -3.19 6.31
C THR A 334 25.44 -2.15 7.06
N THR A 335 24.20 -1.94 6.61
CA THR A 335 23.18 -1.16 7.30
C THR A 335 22.79 -1.75 8.65
N TRP A 336 22.14 -0.98 9.47
CA TRP A 336 21.52 -1.36 10.74
C TRP A 336 19.99 -1.42 10.58
N PRO A 337 19.28 -2.18 11.46
CA PRO A 337 17.82 -2.04 11.55
C PRO A 337 17.44 -0.55 11.66
N VAL A 338 16.36 -0.15 10.99
CA VAL A 338 15.86 1.20 11.17
C VAL A 338 15.49 1.39 12.64
N ASP A 339 15.60 2.60 13.19
CA ASP A 339 15.38 2.91 14.61
C ASP A 339 16.34 2.27 15.64
N ALA A 340 17.41 1.60 15.21
CA ALA A 340 18.41 1.03 16.12
C ALA A 340 19.05 2.08 17.04
N HIS A 341 18.97 3.36 16.69
CA HIS A 341 19.54 4.47 17.44
C HIS A 341 18.48 5.49 17.88
N PRO A 342 17.50 5.14 18.74
CA PRO A 342 16.35 5.99 19.04
C PRO A 342 16.72 7.32 19.73
N ARG A 343 17.89 7.40 20.37
CA ARG A 343 18.44 8.64 20.95
C ARG A 343 18.99 9.62 19.91
N GLY A 344 19.08 9.18 18.65
CA GLY A 344 19.47 9.97 17.48
C GLY A 344 18.33 10.66 16.76
N ALA A 345 17.12 10.58 17.30
CA ALA A 345 15.92 11.16 16.70
C ALA A 345 16.03 12.68 16.48
N SER A 346 15.37 13.17 15.41
CA SER A 346 15.20 14.58 15.16
C SER A 346 14.21 15.23 16.15
N PRO A 347 14.06 16.56 16.18
CA PRO A 347 13.07 17.25 17.02
C PRO A 347 11.63 16.79 16.77
N TYR A 348 11.34 16.32 15.57
CA TYR A 348 10.03 15.80 15.19
C TYR A 348 9.88 14.29 15.47
N GLY A 349 10.94 13.62 15.96
CA GLY A 349 10.93 12.19 16.26
C GLY A 349 11.28 11.29 15.07
N LEU A 350 11.79 11.85 13.97
CA LEU A 350 12.29 11.10 12.83
C LEU A 350 13.58 10.36 13.21
N GLN A 351 13.69 9.10 12.81
CA GLN A 351 14.83 8.24 13.08
C GLN A 351 15.80 8.19 11.89
N ASP A 352 17.06 7.85 12.16
CA ASP A 352 18.11 7.66 11.15
C ASP A 352 18.33 8.87 10.21
N MET A 353 17.98 10.09 10.66
CA MET A 353 18.31 11.33 9.95
C MET A 353 19.83 11.61 9.99
N ALA A 354 20.61 10.78 10.65
CA ALA A 354 22.07 10.84 10.73
C ALA A 354 22.67 9.43 10.67
N GLY A 355 23.33 9.09 9.57
CA GLY A 355 23.94 7.76 9.37
C GLY A 355 22.99 6.75 8.74
N ASN A 356 23.29 5.49 8.93
CA ASN A 356 22.65 4.32 8.32
C ASN A 356 22.78 4.32 6.78
N VAL A 357 21.98 5.09 6.07
CA VAL A 357 22.09 5.26 4.61
C VAL A 357 22.06 6.73 4.21
N TRP A 358 22.81 7.10 3.17
CA TRP A 358 22.52 8.32 2.42
C TRP A 358 21.13 8.22 1.82
N GLU A 359 20.40 9.31 1.81
CA GLU A 359 19.03 9.32 1.32
C GLU A 359 18.89 10.19 0.07
N TRP A 360 18.28 9.61 -0.97
CA TRP A 360 17.89 10.33 -2.16
C TRP A 360 16.88 11.44 -1.84
N THR A 361 17.09 12.62 -2.45
CA THR A 361 16.12 13.71 -2.44
C THR A 361 15.61 14.01 -3.85
N ALA A 362 14.52 14.76 -3.96
CA ALA A 362 14.00 15.23 -5.23
C ALA A 362 14.88 16.32 -5.87
N THR A 363 15.75 16.97 -5.08
CA THR A 363 16.53 18.14 -5.51
C THR A 363 17.64 17.76 -6.46
N GLU A 364 17.72 18.46 -7.57
CA GLU A 364 18.75 18.32 -8.58
C GLU A 364 19.87 19.34 -8.36
N THR A 365 21.11 18.93 -8.63
CA THR A 365 22.24 19.85 -8.74
C THR A 365 22.25 20.49 -10.13
N GLY A 366 22.98 21.60 -10.30
CA GLY A 366 23.06 22.27 -11.60
C GLY A 366 23.75 21.47 -12.72
N VAL A 367 24.17 20.22 -12.44
CA VAL A 367 24.89 19.33 -13.38
C VAL A 367 24.18 17.98 -13.59
N GLY A 368 22.90 17.87 -13.27
CA GLY A 368 22.10 16.66 -13.51
C GLY A 368 22.29 15.54 -12.49
N GLU A 369 22.95 15.82 -11.36
CA GLU A 369 23.04 14.90 -10.24
C GLU A 369 21.95 15.18 -9.20
N ARG A 370 21.62 14.22 -8.37
CA ARG A 370 20.64 14.32 -7.29
C ARG A 370 21.31 14.47 -5.94
N VAL A 371 20.76 15.34 -5.11
CA VAL A 371 21.27 15.59 -3.76
C VAL A 371 20.99 14.41 -2.86
N LEU A 372 21.97 14.04 -2.05
CA LEU A 372 21.93 13.03 -1.00
C LEU A 372 22.12 13.69 0.36
N ARG A 373 21.41 13.19 1.38
CA ARG A 373 21.43 13.72 2.74
C ARG A 373 21.65 12.61 3.78
N GLY A 374 22.12 12.97 4.98
CA GLY A 374 22.13 12.12 6.18
C GLY A 374 23.42 11.41 6.50
N GLY A 375 24.31 11.18 5.54
CA GLY A 375 25.47 10.29 5.77
C GLY A 375 25.05 8.81 5.76
N SER A 376 26.00 7.91 6.05
CA SER A 376 25.70 6.48 6.06
C SER A 376 26.59 5.72 7.04
N TYR A 377 26.34 4.43 7.24
CA TYR A 377 27.19 3.52 8.00
C TYR A 377 28.64 3.47 7.47
N ALA A 378 28.82 3.73 6.17
CA ALA A 378 30.14 3.76 5.52
C ALA A 378 30.86 5.12 5.68
N SER A 379 30.18 6.13 6.22
CA SER A 379 30.78 7.45 6.47
C SER A 379 31.83 7.37 7.55
N PRO A 380 33.00 8.06 7.40
CA PRO A 380 34.12 7.92 8.33
C PRO A 380 33.84 8.38 9.77
N GLY A 381 32.78 9.17 9.99
CA GLY A 381 32.40 9.66 11.31
C GLY A 381 31.26 10.69 11.24
N LEU A 382 30.90 11.26 12.39
CA LEU A 382 29.76 12.16 12.57
C LEU A 382 29.81 13.44 11.70
N ALA A 383 31.01 13.87 11.31
CA ALA A 383 31.12 15.04 10.42
C ALA A 383 30.35 14.89 9.10
N TRP A 384 30.12 13.66 8.66
CA TRP A 384 29.36 13.32 7.45
C TRP A 384 27.85 13.14 7.69
N ALA A 385 27.44 13.13 8.95
CA ALA A 385 26.05 12.93 9.36
C ALA A 385 25.42 14.19 9.99
N ARG A 386 26.02 15.37 9.79
CA ARG A 386 25.47 16.66 10.22
C ARG A 386 24.21 16.98 9.41
N CYS A 387 23.26 17.67 10.01
CA CYS A 387 22.04 18.10 9.33
C CYS A 387 22.30 18.87 8.03
N ALA A 388 23.32 19.74 8.03
CA ALA A 388 23.73 20.53 6.87
C ALA A 388 24.58 19.75 5.84
N MET A 389 25.03 18.53 6.18
CA MET A 389 25.89 17.78 5.28
C MET A 389 25.12 17.29 4.06
N ARG A 390 25.67 17.59 2.89
CA ARG A 390 25.12 17.19 1.59
C ARG A 390 26.17 16.45 0.76
N SER A 391 25.70 15.54 -0.01
CA SER A 391 26.44 14.85 -1.07
C SER A 391 25.57 14.83 -2.33
N TRP A 392 26.06 14.24 -3.38
CA TRP A 392 25.30 14.09 -4.63
C TRP A 392 25.76 12.84 -5.37
N SER A 393 24.88 12.34 -6.22
CA SER A 393 25.19 11.21 -7.09
C SER A 393 24.36 11.30 -8.39
N ARG A 394 24.86 10.64 -9.42
CA ARG A 394 24.11 10.46 -10.66
C ARG A 394 22.86 9.62 -10.38
N PRO A 395 21.69 9.96 -10.98
CA PRO A 395 20.41 9.32 -10.69
C PRO A 395 20.41 7.80 -10.97
N GLU A 396 21.27 7.28 -11.86
CA GLU A 396 21.33 5.84 -12.19
C GLU A 396 22.24 5.02 -11.23
N ARG A 397 22.86 5.67 -10.26
CA ARG A 397 23.80 5.01 -9.35
C ARG A 397 23.06 4.18 -8.29
N ARG A 398 23.45 2.91 -8.18
CA ARG A 398 23.00 1.97 -7.16
C ARG A 398 24.14 1.60 -6.24
N GLN A 399 24.03 1.90 -4.95
CA GLN A 399 25.10 1.69 -3.98
C GLN A 399 24.58 1.10 -2.68
N ALA A 400 25.44 0.35 -1.98
CA ALA A 400 25.12 -0.36 -0.73
C ALA A 400 24.77 0.56 0.46
N HIS A 401 25.09 1.83 0.35
CA HIS A 401 24.94 2.82 1.40
C HIS A 401 24.03 3.99 1.02
N ILE A 402 23.24 3.82 -0.06
CA ILE A 402 22.22 4.78 -0.49
C ILE A 402 20.85 4.11 -0.48
N GLY A 403 19.92 4.73 0.23
CA GLY A 403 18.51 4.41 0.30
C GLY A 403 17.68 5.68 0.14
N PHE A 404 16.49 5.73 0.71
CA PHE A 404 15.59 6.90 0.65
C PHE A 404 14.48 6.79 1.68
N ARG A 405 13.74 7.89 1.89
CA ARG A 405 12.47 7.91 2.63
C ARG A 405 11.38 8.57 1.83
N VAL A 406 10.13 8.37 2.20
CA VAL A 406 8.95 8.91 1.51
C VAL A 406 8.48 10.18 2.21
N ALA A 407 8.15 11.21 1.42
CA ALA A 407 7.43 12.40 1.85
C ALA A 407 6.05 12.43 1.19
N ARG A 408 5.10 13.12 1.79
CA ARG A 408 3.84 13.52 1.16
C ARG A 408 3.44 14.91 1.61
N ASP A 409 2.61 15.55 0.82
CA ASP A 409 2.11 16.89 1.17
C ASP A 409 1.25 16.79 2.42
N GLY A 410 1.43 17.72 3.34
CA GLY A 410 0.66 17.76 4.58
C GLY A 410 -0.82 17.98 4.31
N HIS A 411 -1.68 17.36 5.09
CA HIS A 411 -3.12 17.64 5.06
C HIS A 411 -3.32 19.07 5.52
N GLY A 412 -3.63 19.97 4.57
CA GLY A 412 -3.98 21.37 4.90
C GLY A 412 -5.14 21.34 5.90
N ARG A 413 -4.88 21.87 7.12
CA ARG A 413 -5.91 22.12 8.12
C ARG A 413 -6.72 23.34 7.74
#